data_a7efcf03183bcd012fdca55564473260
#
_entry.id   a7efcf03183bcd012fdca55564473260
#
_cell.length_a   1.000
_cell.length_b   1.000
_cell.length_c   1.000
_cell.angle_alpha   90.00
_cell.angle_beta   90.00
_cell.angle_gamma   90.00
#
_symmetry.space_group_name_H-M   'P 1'
#
loop_
_entity.id
_entity.type
_entity.pdbx_description
1 polymer ?
#
loop_
_entity_poly.entity_id
_entity_poly.type
_entity_poly.pdbx_seq_one_letter_code
_entity_poly.pdbx_strand_id
1 'polypeptide(L)'
;MRSLVEVINENLIYEVREKVYSKDVSGVTEFCNDVLSGDNWKVNKDLSVDIDKTSGSGYDMSFVFPNNVTKIPDFIKFKGRDVSIALTTSGPYNKNIEEFNLNFDGTLSTVTVNNVPKLKEITINDVQIESIFIDKCAKLETIDLSGCEVTDSACARKNKSLKTYKAPDLGKKVNTYNIDNPGYTDELYIMDGVRYKRDEKGKLVKI
;
A
#
# COMPACT_ATOMS: atom_id res chain seq x y z
N MET A 1 -26.61 0.48 42.18
CA MET A 1 -25.54 1.50 42.01
C MET A 1 -24.43 0.89 41.19
N ARG A 2 -24.18 1.37 39.96
CA ARG A 2 -23.00 0.95 39.18
C ARG A 2 -21.77 1.54 39.86
N SER A 3 -20.65 0.80 39.84
CA SER A 3 -19.43 1.28 40.45
C SER A 3 -18.86 2.48 39.66
N LEU A 4 -18.15 3.38 40.35
CA LEU A 4 -17.50 4.54 39.71
C LEU A 4 -16.54 4.14 38.60
N VAL A 5 -15.94 2.93 38.71
CA VAL A 5 -15.01 2.33 37.71
C VAL A 5 -15.74 1.91 36.43
N GLU A 6 -16.98 1.41 36.51
CA GLU A 6 -17.79 1.07 35.34
C GLU A 6 -18.21 2.33 34.56
N VAL A 7 -18.57 3.40 35.29
CA VAL A 7 -18.94 4.70 34.66
C VAL A 7 -17.74 5.36 34.00
N ILE A 8 -16.54 5.24 34.57
CA ILE A 8 -15.31 5.79 34.01
C ILE A 8 -14.89 5.01 32.76
N ASN A 9 -15.07 3.68 32.73
CA ASN A 9 -14.76 2.87 31.53
C ASN A 9 -15.76 3.09 30.39
N GLU A 10 -17.04 3.36 30.66
CA GLU A 10 -18.02 3.67 29.63
C GLU A 10 -17.77 5.07 28.98
N ASN A 11 -17.17 6.01 29.71
CA ASN A 11 -16.85 7.36 29.22
C ASN A 11 -15.46 7.51 28.59
N LEU A 12 -14.63 6.45 28.61
CA LEU A 12 -13.28 6.45 28.04
C LEU A 12 -13.17 5.76 26.67
N ILE A 13 -14.29 5.43 26.04
CA ILE A 13 -14.28 5.15 24.60
C ILE A 13 -14.18 6.52 23.91
N TYR A 14 -12.99 7.08 23.89
CA TYR A 14 -12.67 8.12 22.92
C TYR A 14 -12.79 7.45 21.55
N GLU A 15 -13.92 7.64 20.86
CA GLU A 15 -13.98 7.43 19.42
C GLU A 15 -12.86 8.28 18.85
N VAL A 16 -11.82 7.64 18.40
CA VAL A 16 -10.76 8.30 17.63
C VAL A 16 -11.42 8.74 16.33
N ARG A 17 -11.88 9.98 16.30
CA ARG A 17 -12.51 10.55 15.11
C ARG A 17 -11.47 10.57 14.00
N GLU A 18 -11.88 10.11 12.83
CA GLU A 18 -11.04 10.17 11.63
C GLU A 18 -10.65 11.64 11.36
N LYS A 19 -9.37 11.86 11.12
CA LYS A 19 -8.84 13.18 10.79
C LYS A 19 -9.18 13.53 9.34
N VAL A 20 -9.78 14.69 9.14
CA VAL A 20 -10.14 15.21 7.83
C VAL A 20 -9.21 16.37 7.48
N TYR A 21 -8.62 16.33 6.31
CA TYR A 21 -7.73 17.38 5.81
C TYR A 21 -8.46 18.29 4.82
N SER A 22 -8.20 19.59 4.88
CA SER A 22 -8.79 20.54 3.95
C SER A 22 -8.21 20.37 2.53
N LYS A 23 -9.07 20.63 1.51
CA LYS A 23 -8.66 20.54 0.11
C LYS A 23 -7.99 21.84 -0.35
N ASP A 24 -6.86 22.15 0.25
CA ASP A 24 -5.98 23.27 -0.06
C ASP A 24 -4.52 22.94 0.26
N VAL A 25 -3.60 23.83 -0.06
CA VAL A 25 -2.15 23.64 0.17
C VAL A 25 -1.83 23.40 1.65
N SER A 26 -2.57 24.08 2.56
CA SER A 26 -2.37 23.91 4.01
C SER A 26 -2.75 22.51 4.47
N GLY A 27 -3.92 22.02 4.05
CA GLY A 27 -4.39 20.68 4.42
C GLY A 27 -3.53 19.56 3.80
N VAL A 28 -3.05 19.72 2.56
CA VAL A 28 -2.10 18.77 1.97
C VAL A 28 -0.77 18.79 2.71
N THR A 29 -0.28 19.97 3.10
CA THR A 29 0.96 20.11 3.87
C THR A 29 0.80 19.45 5.25
N GLU A 30 -0.35 19.65 5.92
CA GLU A 30 -0.65 19.00 7.18
C GLU A 30 -0.68 17.48 7.04
N PHE A 31 -1.35 16.96 5.99
CA PHE A 31 -1.35 15.52 5.71
C PHE A 31 0.07 14.97 5.53
N CYS A 32 0.90 15.62 4.72
CA CYS A 32 2.27 15.19 4.49
C CYS A 32 3.10 15.19 5.78
N ASN A 33 2.97 16.23 6.63
CA ASN A 33 3.64 16.29 7.93
C ASN A 33 3.20 15.16 8.87
N ASP A 34 1.92 14.78 8.84
CA ASP A 34 1.38 13.74 9.70
C ASP A 34 1.78 12.32 9.24
N VAL A 35 1.89 12.11 7.93
CA VAL A 35 1.84 10.76 7.32
C VAL A 35 3.14 10.39 6.61
N LEU A 36 3.91 11.34 6.09
CA LEU A 36 5.17 11.05 5.41
C LEU A 36 6.35 11.16 6.37
N SER A 37 7.23 10.17 6.34
CA SER A 37 8.52 10.28 7.04
C SER A 37 9.53 10.98 6.13
N GLY A 38 10.36 11.86 6.73
CA GLY A 38 11.37 12.63 6.02
C GLY A 38 10.86 13.99 5.52
N ASP A 39 11.74 14.73 4.87
CA ASP A 39 11.52 16.10 4.40
C ASP A 39 11.80 16.27 2.89
N ASN A 40 11.89 15.15 2.17
CA ASN A 40 12.16 15.11 0.73
C ASN A 40 10.89 15.26 -0.13
N TRP A 41 9.95 16.09 0.31
CA TRP A 41 8.71 16.36 -0.40
C TRP A 41 8.37 17.85 -0.42
N LYS A 42 7.58 18.25 -1.40
CA LYS A 42 7.11 19.63 -1.57
C LYS A 42 5.69 19.68 -2.09
N VAL A 43 4.84 20.42 -1.42
CA VAL A 43 3.45 20.65 -1.84
C VAL A 43 3.39 21.81 -2.84
N ASN A 44 2.70 21.59 -3.96
CA ASN A 44 2.50 22.56 -5.03
C ASN A 44 1.13 23.25 -4.92
N LYS A 45 0.96 24.36 -5.67
CA LYS A 45 -0.32 25.11 -5.69
C LYS A 45 -1.49 24.31 -6.28
N ASP A 46 -1.21 23.32 -7.12
CA ASP A 46 -2.19 22.39 -7.71
C ASP A 46 -2.53 21.20 -6.80
N LEU A 47 -2.11 21.25 -5.55
CA LEU A 47 -2.28 20.21 -4.50
C LEU A 47 -1.49 18.91 -4.78
N SER A 48 -0.62 18.90 -5.77
CA SER A 48 0.31 17.80 -5.96
C SER A 48 1.48 17.87 -4.99
N VAL A 49 2.07 16.71 -4.70
CA VAL A 49 3.23 16.56 -3.82
C VAL A 49 4.38 16.00 -4.64
N ASP A 50 5.40 16.81 -4.89
CA ASP A 50 6.63 16.34 -5.51
C ASP A 50 7.45 15.57 -4.48
N ILE A 51 7.95 14.41 -4.86
CA ILE A 51 8.84 13.59 -4.05
C ILE A 51 10.23 13.59 -4.69
N ASP A 52 11.21 14.08 -3.96
CA ASP A 52 12.61 14.05 -4.37
C ASP A 52 13.23 12.70 -4.00
N LYS A 53 13.94 12.09 -4.95
CA LYS A 53 14.69 10.86 -4.71
C LYS A 53 15.82 11.11 -3.72
N THR A 54 15.87 10.33 -2.66
CA THR A 54 16.97 10.41 -1.68
C THR A 54 18.22 9.72 -2.19
N SER A 55 19.39 10.28 -1.88
CA SER A 55 20.68 9.65 -2.16
C SER A 55 21.00 8.64 -1.06
N GLY A 56 20.66 7.36 -1.26
CA GLY A 56 20.98 6.32 -0.28
C GLY A 56 20.21 5.02 -0.46
N SER A 57 20.51 4.03 0.37
CA SER A 57 19.75 2.79 0.45
C SER A 57 18.56 2.99 1.39
N GLY A 58 17.37 3.07 0.87
CA GLY A 58 16.14 3.22 1.66
C GLY A 58 14.95 3.54 0.78
N TYR A 59 13.83 3.80 1.43
CA TYR A 59 12.64 4.29 0.73
C TYR A 59 12.67 5.81 0.65
N ASP A 60 12.34 6.36 -0.53
CA ASP A 60 12.23 7.80 -0.72
C ASP A 60 10.99 8.36 -0.01
N MET A 61 9.94 7.54 0.09
CA MET A 61 8.70 7.90 0.77
C MET A 61 8.20 6.74 1.63
N SER A 62 8.15 6.95 2.93
CA SER A 62 7.55 5.99 3.87
C SER A 62 6.29 6.58 4.48
N PHE A 63 5.18 5.83 4.38
CA PHE A 63 3.92 6.21 5.00
C PHE A 63 3.86 5.77 6.46
N VAL A 64 3.55 6.70 7.34
CA VAL A 64 3.50 6.52 8.80
C VAL A 64 2.16 7.05 9.31
N PHE A 65 1.07 6.37 9.00
CA PHE A 65 -0.28 6.80 9.37
C PHE A 65 -0.50 6.76 10.87
N PRO A 66 -0.86 7.88 11.50
CA PRO A 66 -1.33 7.89 12.88
C PRO A 66 -2.69 7.18 13.01
N ASN A 67 -3.09 6.85 14.26
CA ASN A 67 -4.28 6.01 14.50
C ASN A 67 -5.61 6.60 14.03
N ASN A 68 -5.68 7.91 13.80
CA ASN A 68 -6.87 8.62 13.35
C ASN A 68 -6.87 8.94 11.85
N VAL A 69 -5.94 8.40 11.09
CA VAL A 69 -5.89 8.52 9.62
C VAL A 69 -5.98 7.12 9.03
N THR A 70 -7.04 6.87 8.26
CA THR A 70 -7.36 5.54 7.73
C THR A 70 -7.09 5.38 6.23
N LYS A 71 -6.88 6.49 5.51
CA LYS A 71 -6.61 6.52 4.08
C LYS A 71 -5.88 7.79 3.61
N ILE A 72 -5.38 7.76 2.40
CA ILE A 72 -4.89 8.95 1.68
C ILE A 72 -6.11 9.72 1.14
N PRO A 73 -6.22 11.04 1.32
CA PRO A 73 -7.27 11.84 0.69
C PRO A 73 -7.21 11.76 -0.84
N ASP A 74 -8.34 11.51 -1.50
CA ASP A 74 -8.44 11.27 -2.96
C ASP A 74 -7.96 12.44 -3.83
N PHE A 75 -7.91 13.66 -3.28
CA PHE A 75 -7.46 14.85 -3.99
C PHE A 75 -5.94 15.05 -3.96
N ILE A 76 -5.18 14.22 -3.25
CA ILE A 76 -3.73 14.30 -3.20
C ILE A 76 -3.14 13.46 -4.32
N LYS A 77 -2.29 14.08 -5.13
CA LYS A 77 -1.51 13.43 -6.17
C LYS A 77 -0.02 13.56 -5.89
N PHE A 78 0.66 12.44 -5.79
CA PHE A 78 2.11 12.41 -5.65
C PHE A 78 2.77 12.44 -7.03
N LYS A 79 3.97 13.01 -7.11
CA LYS A 79 4.77 13.08 -8.34
C LYS A 79 6.22 12.76 -8.04
N GLY A 80 6.86 12.06 -8.94
CA GLY A 80 8.29 11.77 -8.80
C GLY A 80 8.78 10.81 -9.87
N ARG A 81 10.09 10.59 -9.89
CA ARG A 81 10.72 9.68 -10.83
C ARG A 81 11.57 8.66 -10.10
N ASP A 82 11.34 7.37 -10.39
CA ASP A 82 12.04 6.23 -9.78
C ASP A 82 11.97 6.23 -8.25
N VAL A 83 10.80 6.61 -7.70
CA VAL A 83 10.56 6.75 -6.26
C VAL A 83 10.32 5.39 -5.63
N SER A 84 10.98 5.11 -4.51
CA SER A 84 10.75 3.92 -3.68
C SER A 84 9.79 4.23 -2.54
N ILE A 85 8.73 3.44 -2.40
CA ILE A 85 7.64 3.66 -1.44
C ILE A 85 7.55 2.51 -0.45
N ALA A 86 7.29 2.83 0.82
CA ALA A 86 6.98 1.84 1.84
C ALA A 86 5.72 2.18 2.64
N LEU A 87 4.89 1.17 2.86
CA LEU A 87 3.82 1.14 3.86
C LEU A 87 4.01 -0.12 4.71
N THR A 88 4.61 0.03 5.88
CA THR A 88 4.89 -1.09 6.77
C THR A 88 4.44 -0.77 8.20
N THR A 89 4.01 -1.78 8.95
CA THR A 89 3.71 -1.55 10.37
C THR A 89 5.00 -1.35 11.15
N SER A 90 5.12 -0.19 11.80
CA SER A 90 6.24 0.16 12.66
C SER A 90 5.71 0.77 13.96
N GLY A 91 5.98 0.13 15.08
CA GLY A 91 5.54 0.59 16.40
C GLY A 91 4.01 0.81 16.48
N PRO A 92 3.52 2.02 16.83
CA PRO A 92 2.09 2.33 16.90
C PRO A 92 1.46 2.66 15.53
N TYR A 93 2.26 2.91 14.49
CA TYR A 93 1.81 3.43 13.21
C TYR A 93 1.24 2.34 12.28
N ASN A 94 0.47 2.78 11.27
CA ASN A 94 -0.11 1.95 10.22
C ASN A 94 -1.04 0.82 10.72
N LYS A 95 -1.53 0.92 11.96
CA LYS A 95 -2.42 -0.09 12.54
C LYS A 95 -3.87 0.06 12.12
N ASN A 96 -4.29 1.27 11.76
CA ASN A 96 -5.68 1.60 11.48
C ASN A 96 -5.95 1.98 10.02
N ILE A 97 -4.94 2.03 9.16
CA ILE A 97 -5.16 2.26 7.73
C ILE A 97 -5.99 1.10 7.15
N GLU A 98 -7.05 1.46 6.43
CA GLU A 98 -7.98 0.52 5.81
C GLU A 98 -7.87 0.52 4.29
N GLU A 99 -7.54 1.68 3.68
CA GLU A 99 -7.42 1.86 2.24
C GLU A 99 -6.10 2.54 1.90
N PHE A 100 -5.37 1.99 0.94
CA PHE A 100 -4.15 2.57 0.40
C PHE A 100 -4.32 2.81 -1.10
N ASN A 101 -4.95 3.95 -1.42
CA ASN A 101 -5.21 4.39 -2.78
C ASN A 101 -4.15 5.43 -3.17
N LEU A 102 -3.17 5.03 -3.98
CA LEU A 102 -2.06 5.87 -4.37
C LEU A 102 -2.29 6.45 -5.76
N ASN A 103 -2.53 7.75 -5.83
CA ASN A 103 -2.54 8.51 -7.07
C ASN A 103 -1.13 9.07 -7.32
N PHE A 104 -0.42 8.51 -8.30
CA PHE A 104 0.98 8.84 -8.56
C PHE A 104 1.19 9.22 -10.04
N ASP A 105 2.02 10.24 -10.27
CA ASP A 105 2.41 10.72 -11.60
C ASP A 105 3.92 10.60 -11.75
N GLY A 106 4.37 9.71 -12.64
CA GLY A 106 5.79 9.45 -12.85
C GLY A 106 6.14 7.98 -12.83
N THR A 107 7.25 7.61 -12.20
CA THR A 107 7.72 6.21 -12.12
C THR A 107 8.06 5.82 -10.70
N LEU A 108 7.75 4.57 -10.35
CA LEU A 108 8.06 3.98 -9.06
C LEU A 108 9.13 2.89 -9.22
N SER A 109 10.22 2.95 -8.47
CA SER A 109 11.21 1.89 -8.49
C SER A 109 10.74 0.71 -7.61
N THR A 110 10.28 0.98 -6.41
CA THR A 110 9.80 -0.09 -5.52
C THR A 110 8.58 0.37 -4.74
N VAL A 111 7.58 -0.51 -4.67
CA VAL A 111 6.43 -0.36 -3.77
C VAL A 111 6.43 -1.54 -2.81
N THR A 112 6.52 -1.26 -1.51
CA THR A 112 6.47 -2.29 -0.46
C THR A 112 5.31 -2.02 0.48
N VAL A 113 4.37 -2.98 0.57
CA VAL A 113 3.30 -2.99 1.57
C VAL A 113 3.43 -4.26 2.39
N ASN A 114 3.73 -4.14 3.68
CA ASN A 114 4.03 -5.32 4.48
C ASN A 114 3.43 -5.24 5.89
N ASN A 115 2.74 -6.32 6.28
CA ASN A 115 2.23 -6.54 7.62
C ASN A 115 1.31 -5.41 8.14
N VAL A 116 0.42 -4.91 7.29
CA VAL A 116 -0.55 -3.86 7.65
C VAL A 116 -1.88 -4.51 8.06
N PRO A 117 -2.22 -4.53 9.37
CA PRO A 117 -3.18 -5.49 9.91
C PRO A 117 -4.64 -5.21 9.58
N LYS A 118 -5.02 -3.95 9.34
CA LYS A 118 -6.41 -3.56 9.01
C LYS A 118 -6.63 -3.21 7.56
N LEU A 119 -5.57 -3.17 6.74
CA LEU A 119 -5.65 -2.83 5.33
C LEU A 119 -6.57 -3.80 4.59
N LYS A 120 -7.57 -3.26 3.93
CA LYS A 120 -8.60 -4.00 3.16
C LYS A 120 -8.41 -3.87 1.66
N GLU A 121 -7.93 -2.70 1.23
CA GLU A 121 -7.80 -2.35 -0.18
C GLU A 121 -6.49 -1.65 -0.49
N ILE A 122 -5.89 -2.04 -1.62
CA ILE A 122 -4.78 -1.35 -2.26
C ILE A 122 -5.21 -1.04 -3.69
N THR A 123 -5.10 0.22 -4.09
CA THR A 123 -5.31 0.67 -5.46
C THR A 123 -4.15 1.54 -5.91
N ILE A 124 -3.48 1.14 -6.98
CA ILE A 124 -2.44 1.90 -7.66
C ILE A 124 -2.70 1.73 -9.16
N ASN A 125 -2.99 2.82 -9.85
CA ASN A 125 -3.37 2.75 -11.26
C ASN A 125 -2.50 3.65 -12.12
N ASP A 126 -2.36 3.27 -13.39
CA ASP A 126 -1.79 4.09 -14.46
C ASP A 126 -0.35 4.58 -14.20
N VAL A 127 0.48 3.77 -13.51
CA VAL A 127 1.86 4.11 -13.19
C VAL A 127 2.81 2.98 -13.59
N GLN A 128 4.02 3.34 -14.04
CA GLN A 128 5.08 2.37 -14.26
C GLN A 128 5.79 2.07 -12.93
N ILE A 129 5.94 0.79 -12.61
CA ILE A 129 6.54 0.27 -11.37
C ILE A 129 7.63 -0.73 -11.75
N GLU A 130 8.84 -0.59 -11.23
CA GLU A 130 9.86 -1.61 -11.42
C GLU A 130 9.51 -2.86 -10.60
N SER A 131 9.32 -2.72 -9.28
CA SER A 131 8.98 -3.85 -8.41
C SER A 131 7.88 -3.50 -7.39
N ILE A 132 6.95 -4.44 -7.16
CA ILE A 132 5.90 -4.30 -6.14
C ILE A 132 5.82 -5.55 -5.26
N PHE A 133 5.78 -5.36 -3.94
CA PHE A 133 5.70 -6.40 -2.92
C PHE A 133 4.58 -6.11 -1.93
N ILE A 134 3.58 -6.99 -1.86
CA ILE A 134 2.41 -6.86 -0.99
C ILE A 134 2.31 -8.13 -0.14
N ASP A 135 2.79 -8.06 1.10
CA ASP A 135 2.98 -9.24 1.93
C ASP A 135 2.27 -9.13 3.28
N LYS A 136 1.72 -10.25 3.77
CA LYS A 136 1.24 -10.44 5.15
C LYS A 136 0.17 -9.45 5.64
N CYS A 137 -0.64 -8.89 4.75
CA CYS A 137 -1.76 -8.02 5.09
C CYS A 137 -3.01 -8.88 5.35
N ALA A 138 -3.24 -9.24 6.61
CA ALA A 138 -4.19 -10.29 6.99
C ALA A 138 -5.65 -10.01 6.62
N LYS A 139 -6.05 -8.75 6.53
CA LYS A 139 -7.42 -8.31 6.17
C LYS A 139 -7.55 -7.80 4.75
N LEU A 140 -6.47 -7.82 3.97
CA LEU A 140 -6.47 -7.33 2.59
C LEU A 140 -7.37 -8.20 1.72
N GLU A 141 -8.43 -7.61 1.17
CA GLU A 141 -9.42 -8.27 0.33
C GLU A 141 -9.23 -7.96 -1.15
N THR A 142 -8.76 -6.76 -1.47
CA THR A 142 -8.63 -6.28 -2.84
C THR A 142 -7.25 -5.69 -3.10
N ILE A 143 -6.65 -6.11 -4.21
CA ILE A 143 -5.48 -5.46 -4.83
C ILE A 143 -5.89 -5.09 -6.25
N ASP A 144 -5.84 -3.80 -6.57
CA ASP A 144 -6.08 -3.27 -7.91
C ASP A 144 -4.83 -2.57 -8.44
N LEU A 145 -4.18 -3.17 -9.42
CA LEU A 145 -3.02 -2.63 -10.13
C LEU A 145 -3.34 -2.43 -11.62
N SER A 146 -4.62 -2.22 -11.95
CA SER A 146 -5.06 -2.02 -13.33
C SER A 146 -4.37 -0.80 -13.96
N GLY A 147 -3.90 -0.95 -15.19
CA GLY A 147 -3.20 0.12 -15.90
C GLY A 147 -1.75 0.33 -15.47
N CYS A 148 -1.29 -0.29 -14.37
CA CYS A 148 0.13 -0.28 -14.04
C CYS A 148 0.92 -1.16 -15.00
N GLU A 149 2.14 -0.74 -15.35
CA GLU A 149 3.14 -1.57 -16.01
C GLU A 149 4.22 -1.96 -14.99
N VAL A 150 4.40 -3.25 -14.73
CA VAL A 150 5.48 -3.75 -13.86
C VAL A 150 6.61 -4.33 -14.72
N THR A 151 7.84 -3.91 -14.46
CA THR A 151 8.98 -4.23 -15.33
C THR A 151 9.96 -5.27 -14.78
N ASP A 152 9.96 -5.52 -13.46
CA ASP A 152 10.83 -6.52 -12.81
C ASP A 152 10.05 -7.54 -11.98
N SER A 153 9.41 -7.13 -10.88
CA SER A 153 8.76 -8.07 -9.96
C SER A 153 7.40 -7.61 -9.47
N ALA A 154 6.40 -8.51 -9.49
CA ALA A 154 5.08 -8.30 -8.90
C ALA A 154 4.74 -9.44 -7.93
N CYS A 155 4.78 -9.18 -6.63
CA CYS A 155 4.60 -10.20 -5.60
C CYS A 155 3.45 -9.84 -4.64
N ALA A 156 2.49 -10.76 -4.48
CA ALA A 156 1.46 -10.70 -3.45
C ALA A 156 1.47 -12.02 -2.67
N ARG A 157 1.82 -11.98 -1.38
CA ARG A 157 2.03 -13.20 -0.60
C ARG A 157 1.43 -13.12 0.79
N LYS A 158 0.87 -14.25 1.26
CA LYS A 158 0.37 -14.40 2.64
C LYS A 158 -0.71 -13.39 3.04
N ASN A 159 -1.52 -12.95 2.07
CA ASN A 159 -2.67 -12.07 2.29
C ASN A 159 -3.92 -12.95 2.45
N LYS A 160 -4.20 -13.36 3.69
CA LYS A 160 -5.16 -14.44 3.99
C LYS A 160 -6.60 -14.16 3.57
N SER A 161 -6.99 -12.90 3.47
CA SER A 161 -8.36 -12.49 3.10
C SER A 161 -8.50 -12.08 1.65
N LEU A 162 -7.42 -12.16 0.84
CA LEU A 162 -7.42 -11.70 -0.55
C LEU A 162 -8.46 -12.46 -1.39
N LYS A 163 -9.36 -11.73 -2.03
CA LYS A 163 -10.44 -12.21 -2.89
C LYS A 163 -10.29 -11.73 -4.32
N THR A 164 -9.81 -10.51 -4.49
CA THR A 164 -9.69 -9.85 -5.79
C THR A 164 -8.26 -9.38 -6.01
N TYR A 165 -7.68 -9.78 -7.13
CA TYR A 165 -6.40 -9.31 -7.59
C TYR A 165 -6.51 -8.93 -9.06
N LYS A 166 -6.53 -7.63 -9.36
CA LYS A 166 -6.43 -7.12 -10.71
C LYS A 166 -4.96 -6.88 -11.00
N ALA A 167 -4.40 -7.76 -11.81
CA ALA A 167 -2.98 -7.77 -12.12
C ALA A 167 -2.58 -6.55 -12.96
N PRO A 168 -1.34 -6.06 -12.81
CA PRO A 168 -0.76 -5.08 -13.71
C PRO A 168 -0.42 -5.71 -15.07
N ASP A 169 -0.13 -4.87 -16.05
CA ASP A 169 0.55 -5.31 -17.26
C ASP A 169 1.98 -5.72 -16.92
N LEU A 170 2.36 -6.91 -17.35
CA LEU A 170 3.67 -7.49 -17.03
C LEU A 170 4.60 -7.47 -18.24
N GLY A 171 5.77 -6.89 -18.08
CA GLY A 171 6.85 -6.99 -19.06
C GLY A 171 7.28 -8.44 -19.29
N LYS A 172 7.97 -8.73 -20.42
CA LYS A 172 8.34 -10.09 -20.84
C LYS A 172 9.20 -10.89 -19.87
N LYS A 173 9.89 -10.22 -18.94
CA LYS A 173 10.82 -10.84 -17.97
C LYS A 173 10.39 -10.71 -16.53
N VAL A 174 9.17 -10.27 -16.27
CA VAL A 174 8.70 -10.00 -14.90
C VAL A 174 8.50 -11.30 -14.14
N ASN A 175 9.02 -11.34 -12.93
CA ASN A 175 8.77 -12.42 -11.98
C ASN A 175 7.52 -12.09 -11.17
N THR A 176 6.51 -12.96 -11.22
CA THR A 176 5.29 -12.80 -10.44
C THR A 176 5.10 -13.98 -9.51
N TYR A 177 4.86 -13.65 -8.23
CA TYR A 177 4.56 -14.63 -7.20
C TYR A 177 3.28 -14.21 -6.48
N ASN A 178 2.19 -14.92 -6.75
CA ASN A 178 0.92 -14.75 -6.04
C ASN A 178 0.63 -16.04 -5.27
N ILE A 179 1.19 -16.15 -4.06
CA ILE A 179 1.24 -17.38 -3.29
C ILE A 179 0.74 -17.20 -1.85
N ASP A 180 0.27 -18.28 -1.25
CA ASP A 180 -0.21 -18.32 0.13
C ASP A 180 -1.33 -17.29 0.40
N ASN A 181 -2.21 -17.06 -0.60
CA ASN A 181 -3.41 -16.23 -0.48
C ASN A 181 -4.63 -17.15 -0.55
N PRO A 182 -5.05 -17.78 0.55
CA PRO A 182 -6.03 -18.89 0.53
C PRO A 182 -7.43 -18.51 0.03
N GLY A 183 -7.77 -17.22 -0.01
CA GLY A 183 -9.02 -16.73 -0.61
C GLY A 183 -8.94 -16.50 -2.12
N TYR A 184 -7.75 -16.55 -2.69
CA TYR A 184 -7.51 -16.33 -4.12
C TYR A 184 -7.00 -17.61 -4.77
N THR A 185 -7.79 -18.17 -5.69
CA THR A 185 -7.57 -19.52 -6.24
C THR A 185 -6.61 -19.56 -7.42
N ASP A 186 -6.32 -18.40 -8.05
CA ASP A 186 -5.46 -18.34 -9.23
C ASP A 186 -4.00 -18.09 -8.84
N GLU A 187 -3.40 -19.04 -8.13
CA GLU A 187 -1.95 -19.01 -7.88
C GLU A 187 -1.21 -19.06 -9.22
N LEU A 188 -0.56 -17.97 -9.56
CA LEU A 188 0.24 -17.84 -10.77
C LEU A 188 1.69 -17.55 -10.41
N TYR A 189 2.57 -18.32 -11.01
CA TYR A 189 4.01 -18.07 -10.96
C TYR A 189 4.48 -17.74 -12.37
N ILE A 190 5.12 -16.61 -12.53
CA ILE A 190 5.81 -16.25 -13.77
C ILE A 190 7.29 -16.14 -13.43
N MET A 191 8.12 -16.93 -14.07
CA MET A 191 9.57 -16.91 -13.94
C MET A 191 10.17 -16.83 -15.34
N ASP A 192 10.97 -15.82 -15.60
CA ASP A 192 11.58 -15.56 -16.91
C ASP A 192 10.56 -15.59 -18.07
N GLY A 193 9.37 -15.02 -17.86
CA GLY A 193 8.28 -14.98 -18.82
C GLY A 193 7.54 -16.30 -19.04
N VAL A 194 7.88 -17.35 -18.32
CA VAL A 194 7.22 -18.66 -18.39
C VAL A 194 6.22 -18.79 -17.25
N ARG A 195 4.98 -19.18 -17.59
CA ARG A 195 3.90 -19.38 -16.63
C ARG A 195 3.96 -20.76 -16.00
N TYR A 196 3.73 -20.83 -14.70
CA TYR A 196 3.65 -22.06 -13.92
C TYR A 196 2.46 -22.01 -12.98
N LYS A 197 1.92 -23.18 -12.64
CA LYS A 197 1.00 -23.35 -11.50
C LYS A 197 1.42 -24.54 -10.66
N ARG A 198 0.92 -24.66 -9.42
CA ARG A 198 1.10 -25.88 -8.64
C ARG A 198 0.14 -26.96 -9.14
N ASP A 199 0.66 -28.16 -9.29
CA ASP A 199 -0.16 -29.37 -9.50
C ASP A 199 -0.76 -29.87 -8.15
N GLU A 200 -1.54 -30.93 -8.21
CA GLU A 200 -2.17 -31.55 -7.02
C GLU A 200 -1.14 -32.05 -5.98
N LYS A 201 0.11 -32.22 -6.35
CA LYS A 201 1.22 -32.62 -5.47
C LYS A 201 2.03 -31.43 -4.97
N GLY A 202 1.60 -30.18 -5.28
CA GLY A 202 2.31 -28.96 -4.90
C GLY A 202 3.56 -28.65 -5.73
N LYS A 203 3.83 -29.37 -6.82
CA LYS A 203 4.97 -29.14 -7.73
C LYS A 203 4.61 -28.07 -8.76
N LEU A 204 5.56 -27.16 -9.04
CA LEU A 204 5.39 -26.18 -10.12
C LEU A 204 5.44 -26.88 -11.48
N VAL A 205 4.39 -26.73 -12.26
CA VAL A 205 4.26 -27.23 -13.62
C VAL A 205 4.02 -26.08 -14.58
N LYS A 206 4.70 -26.11 -15.71
CA LYS A 206 4.55 -25.13 -16.77
C LYS A 206 3.15 -25.22 -17.38
N ILE A 207 2.51 -24.06 -17.66
CA ILE A 207 1.20 -23.95 -18.31
C ILE A 207 1.28 -23.10 -19.57
#